data_b47a95de299bdd59ce94426997a3038a
#
_entry.id   b47a95de299bdd59ce94426997a3038a
#
_cell.length_a   1.000
_cell.length_b   1.000
_cell.length_c   1.000
_cell.angle_alpha   90.00
_cell.angle_beta   90.00
_cell.angle_gamma   90.00
#
_symmetry.space_group_name_H-M   'P 1'
#
loop_
_entity.id
_entity.type
_entity.pdbx_description
1 polymer ?
#
loop_
_entity_poly.entity_id
_entity_poly.type
_entity_poly.pdbx_seq_one_letter_code
_entity_poly.pdbx_strand_id
1 'polypeptide(L)'
;MAATIDDPDAQLRSVQTHTSDADSKNLVPVTVLTGFLGSGKTTLLNHILTADHGKRIAVIENEFGEVGIDDALVKQVFKSDEDIFEMNNGCICCTVRVDLITILTKLMKRAKDGGPKLDLIIIETTGLADPAPVAQTFFVDENIKSYARLDAIVTLVDAFHIEEHLDEVKPEGVENESVEQVAFADLLLLNKIDLVPDESKLAALEARLRGLNKWAPIMRCQNASVALEALFGADGTGLRGFELDRVLEMDPEFLDTDAEHMHDDRVSSVGFAIDGELDMEKTNAWISKMLTLKGTDIFRMKGVLAMAGVDHKFVYQGVHMQFKGEFTDEWQPDEKRCSRIVFIGRDLDRAYITDGFNACRSYNQYIAEADIATTTLRFKVGDAVEALASIAGFVTGVVTKVFHREPQFPPGFVVPYQIRLMAGESKGSHVYVPFDGDDVVRAPLASEAASAAAGDAAAAAIAAVNVG
;
A
#
# COMPACT_ATOMS: atom_id res chain seq x y z
N MET A 1 36.14 -6.94 -1.83
CA MET A 1 35.26 -7.45 -2.88
C MET A 1 33.99 -6.62 -2.80
N ALA A 2 33.75 -5.77 -3.79
CA ALA A 2 32.58 -4.91 -3.82
C ALA A 2 31.34 -5.79 -4.05
N ALA A 3 30.35 -5.64 -3.18
CA ALA A 3 29.03 -6.22 -3.40
C ALA A 3 28.43 -5.59 -4.67
N THR A 4 28.13 -6.39 -5.65
CA THR A 4 27.37 -6.00 -6.83
C THR A 4 25.99 -5.55 -6.37
N ILE A 5 25.67 -4.29 -6.66
CA ILE A 5 24.32 -3.73 -6.55
C ILE A 5 23.46 -4.60 -7.47
N ASP A 6 22.45 -5.25 -6.90
CA ASP A 6 21.48 -6.05 -7.65
C ASP A 6 20.87 -5.20 -8.76
N ASP A 7 20.87 -5.75 -9.95
CA ASP A 7 20.35 -5.17 -11.18
C ASP A 7 18.84 -4.85 -11.00
N PRO A 8 18.40 -3.59 -11.06
CA PRO A 8 16.98 -3.22 -10.93
C PRO A 8 16.09 -3.92 -11.98
N ASP A 9 16.65 -4.21 -13.16
CA ASP A 9 15.95 -4.94 -14.22
C ASP A 9 15.74 -6.43 -13.89
N ALA A 10 16.54 -7.01 -12.99
CA ALA A 10 16.34 -8.40 -12.54
C ALA A 10 15.14 -8.52 -11.60
N GLN A 11 14.87 -7.48 -10.79
CA GLN A 11 13.67 -7.43 -9.93
C GLN A 11 12.39 -7.19 -10.75
N LEU A 12 12.46 -6.40 -11.82
CA LEU A 12 11.34 -6.20 -12.76
C LEU A 12 10.95 -7.47 -13.51
N ARG A 13 11.92 -8.38 -13.77
CA ARG A 13 11.63 -9.68 -14.39
C ARG A 13 10.86 -10.65 -13.47
N SER A 14 10.88 -10.45 -12.17
CA SER A 14 10.10 -11.26 -11.21
C SER A 14 8.60 -10.96 -11.23
N VAL A 15 8.17 -9.85 -11.83
CA VAL A 15 6.77 -9.43 -11.96
C VAL A 15 5.98 -10.26 -12.98
N GLN A 16 6.64 -11.10 -13.79
CA GLN A 16 6.00 -11.82 -14.91
C GLN A 16 5.63 -13.28 -14.64
N THR A 17 5.74 -13.78 -13.43
CA THR A 17 5.24 -15.12 -13.14
C THR A 17 3.77 -15.08 -12.79
N HIS A 18 2.92 -15.57 -13.69
CA HIS A 18 1.56 -15.98 -13.41
C HIS A 18 1.59 -17.05 -12.30
N THR A 19 1.51 -16.65 -11.05
CA THR A 19 1.07 -17.58 -10.01
C THR A 19 -0.44 -17.68 -10.16
N SER A 20 -0.94 -18.82 -10.61
CA SER A 20 -2.36 -19.09 -10.64
C SER A 20 -2.91 -19.01 -9.20
N ASP A 21 -4.14 -18.55 -9.03
CA ASP A 21 -4.88 -18.54 -7.75
C ASP A 21 -4.80 -19.88 -7.00
N ALA A 22 -4.65 -20.99 -7.73
CA ALA A 22 -4.46 -22.33 -7.19
C ALA A 22 -3.14 -22.49 -6.43
N ASP A 23 -2.08 -21.79 -6.83
CA ASP A 23 -0.76 -21.91 -6.19
C ASP A 23 -0.69 -21.05 -4.91
N SER A 24 -1.32 -19.88 -4.88
CA SER A 24 -1.35 -19.02 -3.69
C SER A 24 -2.19 -19.61 -2.54
N LYS A 25 -3.25 -20.35 -2.86
CA LYS A 25 -4.11 -21.06 -1.88
C LYS A 25 -3.40 -22.21 -1.17
N ASN A 26 -2.29 -22.70 -1.71
CA ASN A 26 -1.52 -23.80 -1.12
C ASN A 26 -0.38 -23.35 -0.20
N LEU A 27 -0.04 -22.06 -0.19
CA LEU A 27 1.01 -21.51 0.65
C LEU A 27 0.55 -21.39 2.10
N VAL A 28 1.44 -21.67 3.04
CA VAL A 28 1.15 -21.51 4.47
C VAL A 28 1.11 -20.01 4.80
N PRO A 29 -0.01 -19.49 5.32
CA PRO A 29 -0.09 -18.11 5.74
C PRO A 29 0.81 -17.86 6.96
N VAL A 30 1.43 -16.68 7.01
CA VAL A 30 2.30 -16.26 8.11
C VAL A 30 1.80 -14.96 8.69
N THR A 31 1.46 -14.95 9.96
CA THR A 31 1.09 -13.76 10.71
C THR A 31 2.27 -13.31 11.56
N VAL A 32 2.70 -12.06 11.38
CA VAL A 32 3.71 -11.42 12.24
C VAL A 32 2.99 -10.71 13.37
N LEU A 33 3.29 -11.09 14.59
CA LEU A 33 2.76 -10.50 15.81
C LEU A 33 3.80 -9.53 16.38
N THR A 34 3.47 -8.24 16.42
CA THR A 34 4.36 -7.19 16.92
C THR A 34 3.63 -6.26 17.88
N GLY A 35 4.32 -5.29 18.43
CA GLY A 35 3.82 -4.32 19.40
C GLY A 35 4.83 -4.10 20.53
N PHE A 36 4.77 -2.94 21.18
CA PHE A 36 5.74 -2.53 22.19
C PHE A 36 5.79 -3.48 23.38
N LEU A 37 6.83 -3.34 24.20
CA LEU A 37 6.99 -4.15 25.43
C LEU A 37 5.75 -4.03 26.34
N GLY A 38 5.27 -5.17 26.83
CA GLY A 38 4.10 -5.21 27.71
C GLY A 38 2.74 -4.98 27.02
N SER A 39 2.66 -4.78 25.70
CA SER A 39 1.39 -4.58 24.99
C SER A 39 0.43 -5.77 25.05
N GLY A 40 0.92 -6.98 25.35
CA GLY A 40 0.13 -8.20 25.51
C GLY A 40 0.33 -9.25 24.43
N LYS A 41 1.45 -9.20 23.66
CA LYS A 41 1.77 -10.19 22.61
C LYS A 41 1.73 -11.62 23.10
N THR A 42 2.50 -11.93 24.13
CA THR A 42 2.54 -13.27 24.76
C THR A 42 1.17 -13.67 25.32
N THR A 43 0.38 -12.71 25.83
CA THR A 43 -0.99 -12.99 26.29
C THR A 43 -1.89 -13.40 25.12
N LEU A 44 -1.80 -12.71 23.96
CA LEU A 44 -2.53 -13.07 22.76
C LEU A 44 -2.09 -14.43 22.24
N LEU A 45 -0.78 -14.68 22.22
CA LEU A 45 -0.24 -15.96 21.78
C LEU A 45 -0.78 -17.11 22.64
N ASN A 46 -0.74 -16.95 23.96
CA ASN A 46 -1.33 -17.94 24.88
C ASN A 46 -2.84 -18.12 24.66
N HIS A 47 -3.58 -17.03 24.40
CA HIS A 47 -5.01 -17.13 24.07
C HIS A 47 -5.23 -17.96 22.79
N ILE A 48 -4.44 -17.72 21.73
CA ILE A 48 -4.50 -18.50 20.50
C ILE A 48 -4.19 -19.99 20.78
N LEU A 49 -3.10 -20.27 21.46
CA LEU A 49 -2.61 -21.63 21.68
C LEU A 49 -3.48 -22.47 22.62
N THR A 50 -4.22 -21.82 23.53
CA THR A 50 -5.12 -22.51 24.47
C THR A 50 -6.51 -22.74 23.91
N ALA A 51 -6.90 -22.03 22.88
CA ALA A 51 -8.22 -22.15 22.28
C ALA A 51 -8.37 -23.44 21.45
N ASP A 52 -9.56 -24.00 21.46
CA ASP A 52 -9.88 -25.14 20.59
C ASP A 52 -10.36 -24.67 19.23
N HIS A 53 -9.40 -24.38 18.33
CA HIS A 53 -9.65 -23.90 16.97
C HIS A 53 -9.42 -24.96 15.88
N GLY A 54 -8.97 -26.18 16.27
CA GLY A 54 -8.74 -27.28 15.34
C GLY A 54 -7.63 -27.08 14.31
N LYS A 55 -6.82 -26.01 14.40
CA LYS A 55 -5.75 -25.67 13.46
C LYS A 55 -4.38 -26.10 13.96
N ARG A 56 -3.48 -26.42 13.04
CA ARG A 56 -2.07 -26.71 13.31
C ARG A 56 -1.26 -25.44 13.08
N ILE A 57 -0.78 -24.85 14.16
CA ILE A 57 -0.06 -23.60 14.18
C ILE A 57 1.37 -23.86 14.61
N ALA A 58 2.34 -23.38 13.83
CA ALA A 58 3.72 -23.28 14.29
C ALA A 58 3.98 -21.86 14.81
N VAL A 59 4.67 -21.76 15.93
CA VAL A 59 5.05 -20.49 16.54
C VAL A 59 6.56 -20.33 16.47
N ILE A 60 7.01 -19.17 16.01
CA ILE A 60 8.41 -18.76 15.98
C ILE A 60 8.54 -17.55 16.88
N GLU A 61 9.21 -17.72 18.00
CA GLU A 61 9.46 -16.66 18.98
C GLU A 61 10.85 -16.05 18.74
N ASN A 62 10.91 -14.71 18.77
CA ASN A 62 12.15 -13.98 18.71
C ASN A 62 12.34 -13.19 20.02
N GLU A 63 13.05 -13.77 20.96
CA GLU A 63 13.27 -13.17 22.26
C GLU A 63 14.68 -12.57 22.43
N PHE A 64 14.72 -11.36 23.04
CA PHE A 64 15.93 -10.70 23.49
C PHE A 64 16.12 -11.01 24.99
N GLY A 65 16.98 -11.95 25.34
CA GLY A 65 17.32 -12.19 26.74
C GLY A 65 18.06 -13.51 26.98
N GLU A 66 18.91 -13.55 27.99
CA GLU A 66 19.68 -14.75 28.38
C GLU A 66 18.81 -15.86 29.01
N VAL A 67 17.54 -15.56 29.36
CA VAL A 67 16.58 -16.54 29.91
C VAL A 67 15.16 -16.10 29.52
N GLY A 68 14.53 -16.83 28.63
CA GLY A 68 13.12 -16.65 28.27
C GLY A 68 12.17 -16.85 29.45
N ILE A 69 11.74 -15.77 30.09
CA ILE A 69 10.72 -15.85 31.16
C ILE A 69 9.37 -16.27 30.55
N ASP A 70 9.12 -15.87 29.31
CA ASP A 70 7.89 -16.19 28.56
C ASP A 70 7.86 -17.65 28.10
N ASP A 71 9.02 -18.24 27.86
CA ASP A 71 9.26 -19.64 27.51
C ASP A 71 8.55 -20.63 28.47
N ALA A 72 8.57 -20.32 29.76
CA ALA A 72 7.90 -21.16 30.79
C ALA A 72 6.36 -21.05 30.72
N LEU A 73 5.81 -19.94 30.24
CA LEU A 73 4.37 -19.73 30.12
C LEU A 73 3.83 -20.42 28.86
N VAL A 74 4.57 -20.35 27.75
CA VAL A 74 4.19 -20.97 26.49
C VAL A 74 4.35 -22.50 26.57
N LYS A 75 5.45 -23.02 27.12
CA LYS A 75 5.68 -24.47 27.28
C LYS A 75 4.65 -25.19 28.17
N GLN A 76 3.93 -24.50 29.05
CA GLN A 76 2.86 -25.11 29.85
C GLN A 76 1.62 -25.49 29.03
N VAL A 77 1.46 -24.92 27.83
CA VAL A 77 0.28 -25.11 26.98
C VAL A 77 0.47 -26.23 25.98
N PHE A 78 1.69 -26.47 25.52
CA PHE A 78 1.98 -27.51 24.53
C PHE A 78 2.10 -28.91 25.15
N LYS A 79 1.37 -29.83 24.53
CA LYS A 79 1.48 -31.27 24.88
C LYS A 79 2.65 -31.98 24.17
N SER A 80 3.34 -31.29 23.23
CA SER A 80 4.54 -31.77 22.53
C SER A 80 5.48 -30.63 22.18
N ASP A 81 6.77 -30.78 22.49
CA ASP A 81 7.85 -29.80 22.20
C ASP A 81 8.13 -29.59 20.68
N GLU A 82 7.29 -30.14 19.82
CA GLU A 82 7.57 -30.21 18.37
C GLU A 82 7.13 -28.99 17.54
N ASP A 83 6.31 -28.11 18.10
CA ASP A 83 5.62 -27.06 17.34
C ASP A 83 6.04 -25.61 17.71
N ILE A 84 6.97 -25.45 18.68
CA ILE A 84 7.57 -24.18 19.06
C ILE A 84 9.03 -24.14 18.60
N PHE A 85 9.40 -23.06 17.90
CA PHE A 85 10.75 -22.84 17.41
C PHE A 85 11.28 -21.54 17.99
N GLU A 86 12.35 -21.62 18.76
CA GLU A 86 13.06 -20.47 19.31
C GLU A 86 14.15 -20.01 18.33
N MET A 87 14.27 -18.70 18.11
CA MET A 87 15.40 -18.13 17.40
C MET A 87 16.54 -17.85 18.36
N ASN A 88 17.75 -18.30 18.02
CA ASN A 88 18.94 -18.05 18.84
C ASN A 88 19.38 -16.59 18.74
N ASN A 89 19.71 -16.00 19.88
CA ASN A 89 20.10 -14.60 20.08
C ASN A 89 21.20 -14.09 19.14
N GLY A 90 20.91 -13.05 18.41
CA GLY A 90 21.90 -12.31 17.61
C GLY A 90 21.41 -10.89 17.25
N CYS A 91 22.34 -9.98 16.96
CA CYS A 91 22.05 -8.59 16.61
C CYS A 91 20.91 -8.39 15.62
N ILE A 92 20.06 -7.43 15.93
CA ILE A 92 18.70 -7.13 15.44
C ILE A 92 18.51 -7.15 13.91
N CYS A 93 19.52 -6.90 13.08
CA CYS A 93 19.26 -6.65 11.66
C CYS A 93 19.60 -7.81 10.69
N CYS A 94 20.65 -8.55 10.94
CA CYS A 94 21.12 -9.59 9.98
C CYS A 94 20.91 -11.01 10.48
N THR A 95 20.99 -11.26 11.78
CA THR A 95 20.94 -12.59 12.36
C THR A 95 19.50 -13.11 12.40
N VAL A 96 18.52 -12.27 12.78
CA VAL A 96 17.10 -12.62 12.85
C VAL A 96 16.59 -13.15 11.51
N ARG A 97 16.96 -12.52 10.40
CA ARG A 97 16.56 -12.95 9.07
C ARG A 97 17.14 -14.31 8.69
N VAL A 98 18.41 -14.57 9.01
CA VAL A 98 19.07 -15.85 8.71
C VAL A 98 18.47 -16.98 9.53
N ASP A 99 18.20 -16.73 10.82
CA ASP A 99 17.60 -17.72 11.72
C ASP A 99 16.16 -18.02 11.30
N LEU A 100 15.37 -17.00 10.95
CA LEU A 100 14.02 -17.14 10.43
C LEU A 100 14.00 -18.00 9.14
N ILE A 101 14.86 -17.69 8.16
CA ILE A 101 14.98 -18.47 6.92
C ILE A 101 15.33 -19.92 7.25
N THR A 102 16.23 -20.14 8.21
CA THR A 102 16.65 -21.48 8.62
C THR A 102 15.47 -22.27 9.23
N ILE A 103 14.67 -21.66 10.10
CA ILE A 103 13.51 -22.29 10.71
C ILE A 103 12.43 -22.58 9.66
N LEU A 104 12.08 -21.59 8.83
CA LEU A 104 11.10 -21.76 7.76
C LEU A 104 11.52 -22.86 6.78
N THR A 105 12.83 -22.96 6.46
CA THR A 105 13.36 -24.04 5.64
C THR A 105 13.22 -25.40 6.29
N LYS A 106 13.42 -25.52 7.60
CA LYS A 106 13.17 -26.76 8.36
C LYS A 106 11.70 -27.16 8.32
N LEU A 107 10.77 -26.21 8.51
CA LEU A 107 9.33 -26.46 8.41
C LEU A 107 8.92 -26.90 7.02
N MET A 108 9.44 -26.25 5.99
CA MET A 108 9.22 -26.64 4.58
C MET A 108 9.71 -28.05 4.30
N LYS A 109 10.92 -28.39 4.77
CA LYS A 109 11.48 -29.75 4.60
C LYS A 109 10.62 -30.80 5.30
N ARG A 110 10.22 -30.55 6.55
CA ARG A 110 9.31 -31.44 7.30
C ARG A 110 8.00 -31.69 6.55
N ALA A 111 7.40 -30.64 5.98
CA ALA A 111 6.18 -30.77 5.18
C ALA A 111 6.41 -31.61 3.91
N LYS A 112 7.53 -31.42 3.21
CA LYS A 112 7.92 -32.20 2.01
C LYS A 112 8.20 -33.67 2.34
N ASP A 113 8.74 -33.95 3.51
CA ASP A 113 9.05 -35.32 3.99
C ASP A 113 7.79 -36.06 4.51
N GLY A 114 6.58 -35.51 4.30
CA GLY A 114 5.31 -36.14 4.69
C GLY A 114 4.84 -35.81 6.11
N GLY A 115 5.44 -34.81 6.75
CA GLY A 115 4.98 -34.30 8.02
C GLY A 115 3.59 -33.61 7.93
N PRO A 116 2.97 -33.29 9.06
CA PRO A 116 1.67 -32.66 9.08
C PRO A 116 1.70 -31.28 8.40
N LYS A 117 0.69 -31.01 7.56
CA LYS A 117 0.53 -29.70 6.94
C LYS A 117 0.17 -28.67 8.02
N LEU A 118 0.86 -27.53 8.04
CA LEU A 118 0.52 -26.38 8.87
C LEU A 118 -0.61 -25.57 8.23
N ASP A 119 -1.49 -25.07 9.07
CA ASP A 119 -2.57 -24.16 8.66
C ASP A 119 -2.14 -22.69 8.80
N LEU A 120 -1.20 -22.40 9.72
CA LEU A 120 -0.69 -21.06 10.00
C LEU A 120 0.69 -21.11 10.64
N ILE A 121 1.50 -20.10 10.39
CA ILE A 121 2.72 -19.81 11.14
C ILE A 121 2.54 -18.44 11.82
N ILE A 122 2.85 -18.36 13.11
CA ILE A 122 2.87 -17.10 13.86
C ILE A 122 4.34 -16.79 14.18
N ILE A 123 4.78 -15.57 13.88
CA ILE A 123 6.11 -15.07 14.24
C ILE A 123 5.92 -13.93 15.24
N GLU A 124 6.31 -14.14 16.48
CA GLU A 124 6.35 -13.07 17.48
C GLU A 124 7.65 -12.30 17.38
N THR A 125 7.59 -10.98 17.27
CA THR A 125 8.76 -10.10 17.34
C THR A 125 8.98 -9.57 18.74
N THR A 126 10.23 -9.19 19.07
CA THR A 126 10.49 -8.49 20.33
C THR A 126 9.74 -7.16 20.38
N GLY A 127 9.46 -6.67 21.59
CA GLY A 127 8.73 -5.42 21.78
C GLY A 127 9.42 -4.15 21.27
N LEU A 128 10.71 -4.24 20.96
CA LEU A 128 11.52 -3.14 20.41
C LEU A 128 11.92 -3.38 18.94
N ALA A 129 11.36 -4.41 18.30
CA ALA A 129 11.73 -4.72 16.92
C ALA A 129 10.89 -3.95 15.91
N ASP A 130 11.56 -3.45 14.88
CA ASP A 130 10.95 -3.12 13.60
C ASP A 130 10.46 -4.43 12.93
N PRO A 131 9.18 -4.54 12.57
CA PRO A 131 8.67 -5.74 11.89
C PRO A 131 9.10 -5.85 10.43
N ALA A 132 9.64 -4.79 9.83
CA ALA A 132 9.97 -4.75 8.41
C ALA A 132 11.00 -5.82 7.97
N PRO A 133 12.11 -6.10 8.67
CA PRO A 133 13.05 -7.14 8.28
C PRO A 133 12.44 -8.53 8.23
N VAL A 134 11.52 -8.83 9.16
CA VAL A 134 10.77 -10.09 9.17
C VAL A 134 9.85 -10.16 7.95
N ALA A 135 9.06 -9.11 7.70
CA ALA A 135 8.16 -9.03 6.55
C ALA A 135 8.92 -9.15 5.22
N GLN A 136 10.05 -8.45 5.07
CA GLN A 136 10.88 -8.47 3.85
C GLN A 136 11.38 -9.87 3.48
N THR A 137 11.57 -10.78 4.44
CA THR A 137 12.00 -12.15 4.17
C THR A 137 11.06 -12.86 3.20
N PHE A 138 9.76 -12.60 3.30
CA PHE A 138 8.73 -13.20 2.43
C PHE A 138 8.69 -12.59 1.02
N PHE A 139 9.37 -11.45 0.80
CA PHE A 139 9.47 -10.81 -0.51
C PHE A 139 10.76 -11.14 -1.26
N VAL A 140 11.79 -11.61 -0.57
CA VAL A 140 13.13 -11.74 -1.15
C VAL A 140 13.57 -13.19 -1.35
N ASP A 141 13.20 -14.11 -0.43
CA ASP A 141 13.68 -15.49 -0.48
C ASP A 141 12.74 -16.38 -1.31
N GLU A 142 13.21 -16.86 -2.47
CA GLU A 142 12.43 -17.67 -3.41
C GLU A 142 12.00 -19.03 -2.83
N ASN A 143 12.81 -19.63 -1.94
CA ASN A 143 12.43 -20.89 -1.30
C ASN A 143 11.27 -20.67 -0.34
N ILE A 144 11.34 -19.58 0.44
CA ILE A 144 10.27 -19.22 1.37
C ILE A 144 8.99 -18.89 0.60
N LYS A 145 9.06 -18.10 -0.47
CA LYS A 145 7.92 -17.79 -1.34
C LYS A 145 7.21 -19.02 -1.88
N SER A 146 7.95 -20.13 -2.11
CA SER A 146 7.38 -21.38 -2.61
C SER A 146 6.60 -22.17 -1.54
N TYR A 147 6.72 -21.82 -0.26
CA TYR A 147 6.13 -22.55 0.85
C TYR A 147 5.16 -21.72 1.67
N ALA A 148 5.51 -20.47 1.96
CA ALA A 148 4.78 -19.60 2.86
C ALA A 148 4.58 -18.20 2.25
N ARG A 149 3.53 -17.52 2.68
CA ARG A 149 3.23 -16.14 2.31
C ARG A 149 3.01 -15.28 3.55
N LEU A 150 3.49 -14.05 3.52
CA LEU A 150 3.09 -13.07 4.53
C LEU A 150 1.59 -12.83 4.38
N ASP A 151 0.86 -13.09 5.44
CA ASP A 151 -0.59 -12.94 5.49
C ASP A 151 -0.99 -11.62 6.13
N ALA A 152 -0.46 -11.32 7.31
CA ALA A 152 -0.74 -10.08 8.01
C ALA A 152 0.36 -9.73 9.03
N ILE A 153 0.46 -8.45 9.35
CA ILE A 153 1.17 -7.93 10.52
C ILE A 153 0.10 -7.46 11.51
N VAL A 154 0.03 -8.11 12.66
CA VAL A 154 -0.89 -7.78 13.75
C VAL A 154 -0.12 -7.06 14.84
N THR A 155 -0.48 -5.81 15.10
CA THR A 155 0.20 -4.99 16.11
C THR A 155 -0.67 -4.82 17.34
N LEU A 156 -0.15 -5.26 18.50
CA LEU A 156 -0.79 -4.97 19.78
C LEU A 156 -0.36 -3.61 20.31
N VAL A 157 -1.35 -2.81 20.63
CA VAL A 157 -1.19 -1.44 21.14
C VAL A 157 -1.70 -1.38 22.58
N ASP A 158 -0.85 -0.98 23.52
CA ASP A 158 -1.25 -0.72 24.89
C ASP A 158 -1.97 0.62 24.98
N ALA A 159 -3.29 0.62 25.12
CA ALA A 159 -4.11 1.83 25.12
C ALA A 159 -3.71 2.85 26.21
N PHE A 160 -3.09 2.37 27.30
CA PHE A 160 -2.71 3.24 28.41
C PHE A 160 -1.36 3.93 28.22
N HIS A 161 -0.40 3.27 27.55
CA HIS A 161 0.99 3.78 27.44
C HIS A 161 1.38 4.24 26.04
N ILE A 162 0.61 3.90 25.01
CA ILE A 162 1.04 4.13 23.61
C ILE A 162 1.33 5.59 23.29
N GLU A 163 0.59 6.54 23.87
CA GLU A 163 0.82 7.97 23.60
C GLU A 163 2.21 8.40 24.04
N GLU A 164 2.70 7.91 25.21
CA GLU A 164 4.05 8.19 25.69
C GLU A 164 5.10 7.63 24.74
N HIS A 165 4.87 6.44 24.19
CA HIS A 165 5.78 5.80 23.24
C HIS A 165 5.79 6.48 21.89
N LEU A 166 4.63 6.93 21.39
CA LEU A 166 4.55 7.68 20.14
C LEU A 166 5.22 9.06 20.25
N ASP A 167 5.15 9.69 21.42
CA ASP A 167 5.72 11.01 21.69
C ASP A 167 7.21 10.96 22.09
N GLU A 168 7.79 9.78 22.21
CA GLU A 168 9.19 9.61 22.58
C GLU A 168 10.12 10.21 21.52
N VAL A 169 10.89 11.24 21.93
CA VAL A 169 11.87 11.87 21.05
C VAL A 169 13.09 10.97 20.93
N LYS A 170 13.33 10.42 19.76
CA LYS A 170 14.53 9.63 19.47
C LYS A 170 15.68 10.50 19.00
N PRO A 171 16.94 10.06 19.20
CA PRO A 171 18.11 10.73 18.61
C PRO A 171 18.01 10.85 17.10
N GLU A 172 18.70 11.82 16.51
CA GLU A 172 18.74 12.00 15.06
C GLU A 172 19.20 10.72 14.34
N GLY A 173 18.40 10.27 13.37
CA GLY A 173 18.67 9.04 12.61
C GLY A 173 18.20 7.74 13.29
N VAL A 174 17.55 7.82 14.46
CA VAL A 174 16.94 6.68 15.13
C VAL A 174 15.42 6.78 14.94
N GLU A 175 14.82 5.70 14.45
CA GLU A 175 13.39 5.60 14.25
C GLU A 175 12.64 5.36 15.57
N ASN A 176 11.37 5.75 15.63
CA ASN A 176 10.50 5.40 16.75
C ASN A 176 9.82 4.07 16.47
N GLU A 177 10.22 3.04 17.18
CA GLU A 177 9.75 1.66 16.96
C GLU A 177 8.24 1.53 17.12
N SER A 178 7.62 2.30 18.03
CA SER A 178 6.16 2.27 18.21
C SER A 178 5.42 2.86 17.02
N VAL A 179 5.96 3.93 16.44
CA VAL A 179 5.41 4.54 15.21
C VAL A 179 5.52 3.54 14.05
N GLU A 180 6.67 2.88 13.89
CA GLU A 180 6.87 1.88 12.84
C GLU A 180 5.94 0.67 13.02
N GLN A 181 5.83 0.13 14.24
CA GLN A 181 4.94 -0.99 14.52
C GLN A 181 3.48 -0.68 14.18
N VAL A 182 3.02 0.54 14.44
CA VAL A 182 1.67 1.00 14.03
C VAL A 182 1.59 1.16 12.51
N ALA A 183 2.60 1.77 11.89
CA ALA A 183 2.62 2.03 10.45
C ALA A 183 2.63 0.74 9.62
N PHE A 184 3.32 -0.30 10.08
CA PHE A 184 3.39 -1.59 9.40
C PHE A 184 2.17 -2.49 9.61
N ALA A 185 1.29 -2.19 10.55
CA ALA A 185 0.16 -3.04 10.89
C ALA A 185 -0.83 -3.25 9.73
N ASP A 186 -1.35 -4.46 9.63
CA ASP A 186 -2.55 -4.81 8.87
C ASP A 186 -3.80 -4.83 9.75
N LEU A 187 -3.59 -5.05 11.06
CA LEU A 187 -4.61 -5.02 12.09
C LEU A 187 -4.00 -4.44 13.37
N LEU A 188 -4.66 -3.47 13.97
CA LEU A 188 -4.31 -2.91 15.26
C LEU A 188 -5.23 -3.48 16.35
N LEU A 189 -4.65 -4.14 17.33
CA LEU A 189 -5.37 -4.58 18.51
C LEU A 189 -5.13 -3.59 19.64
N LEU A 190 -6.07 -2.68 19.86
CA LEU A 190 -6.05 -1.69 20.95
C LEU A 190 -6.40 -2.40 22.25
N ASN A 191 -5.37 -2.88 22.93
CA ASN A 191 -5.48 -3.71 24.14
C ASN A 191 -5.46 -2.86 25.41
N LYS A 192 -5.90 -3.44 26.52
CA LYS A 192 -5.96 -2.82 27.86
C LYS A 192 -6.89 -1.60 27.91
N ILE A 193 -7.96 -1.60 27.15
CA ILE A 193 -8.96 -0.52 27.16
C ILE A 193 -9.62 -0.35 28.53
N ASP A 194 -9.61 -1.39 29.37
CA ASP A 194 -10.06 -1.38 30.78
C ASP A 194 -9.26 -0.40 31.64
N LEU A 195 -8.02 -0.08 31.27
CA LEU A 195 -7.19 0.93 31.94
C LEU A 195 -7.49 2.35 31.50
N VAL A 196 -8.27 2.53 30.41
CA VAL A 196 -8.68 3.83 29.87
C VAL A 196 -10.22 3.91 29.82
N PRO A 197 -10.88 4.13 30.96
CA PRO A 197 -12.34 4.09 31.05
C PRO A 197 -13.02 5.29 30.37
N ASP A 198 -12.27 6.31 29.97
CA ASP A 198 -12.79 7.49 29.31
C ASP A 198 -12.91 7.25 27.80
N GLU A 199 -14.13 7.12 27.30
CA GLU A 199 -14.43 6.85 25.90
C GLU A 199 -13.93 7.97 24.97
N SER A 200 -13.90 9.22 25.45
CA SER A 200 -13.38 10.33 24.64
C SER A 200 -11.88 10.23 24.41
N LYS A 201 -11.14 9.72 25.39
CA LYS A 201 -9.71 9.45 25.26
C LYS A 201 -9.45 8.27 24.32
N LEU A 202 -10.23 7.19 24.42
CA LEU A 202 -10.11 6.07 23.50
C LEU A 202 -10.39 6.49 22.05
N ALA A 203 -11.42 7.32 21.82
CA ALA A 203 -11.74 7.84 20.50
C ALA A 203 -10.62 8.77 19.96
N ALA A 204 -10.04 9.62 20.80
CA ALA A 204 -8.90 10.47 20.41
C ALA A 204 -7.67 9.64 20.07
N LEU A 205 -7.39 8.59 20.86
CA LEU A 205 -6.28 7.65 20.59
C LEU A 205 -6.48 6.90 19.27
N GLU A 206 -7.68 6.40 19.01
CA GLU A 206 -7.99 5.77 17.72
C GLU A 206 -7.81 6.72 16.55
N ALA A 207 -8.25 7.97 16.70
CA ALA A 207 -8.06 8.99 15.67
C ALA A 207 -6.56 9.24 15.41
N ARG A 208 -5.73 9.27 16.46
CA ARG A 208 -4.28 9.39 16.34
C ARG A 208 -3.65 8.19 15.63
N LEU A 209 -4.03 6.98 16.01
CA LEU A 209 -3.54 5.76 15.36
C LEU A 209 -3.96 5.70 13.87
N ARG A 210 -5.18 6.14 13.54
CA ARG A 210 -5.63 6.28 12.15
C ARG A 210 -4.86 7.35 11.38
N GLY A 211 -4.36 8.40 12.03
CA GLY A 211 -3.47 9.38 11.43
C GLY A 211 -2.16 8.75 10.94
N LEU A 212 -1.59 7.83 11.72
CA LEU A 212 -0.38 7.08 11.38
C LEU A 212 -0.65 5.99 10.35
N ASN A 213 -1.68 5.20 10.56
CA ASN A 213 -2.05 4.09 9.69
C ASN A 213 -3.56 4.05 9.45
N LYS A 214 -3.99 4.70 8.39
CA LYS A 214 -5.40 4.75 7.97
C LYS A 214 -5.94 3.40 7.50
N TRP A 215 -5.03 2.54 7.08
CA TRP A 215 -5.36 1.24 6.49
C TRP A 215 -5.77 0.18 7.50
N ALA A 216 -5.04 0.09 8.63
CA ALA A 216 -5.27 -0.98 9.58
C ALA A 216 -6.57 -0.76 10.37
N PRO A 217 -7.53 -1.69 10.31
CA PRO A 217 -8.67 -1.66 11.20
C PRO A 217 -8.20 -1.72 12.66
N ILE A 218 -8.89 -1.00 13.55
CA ILE A 218 -8.62 -0.98 14.98
C ILE A 218 -9.67 -1.83 15.69
N MET A 219 -9.23 -2.84 16.42
CA MET A 219 -10.09 -3.66 17.26
C MET A 219 -9.77 -3.43 18.74
N ARG A 220 -10.75 -3.01 19.51
CA ARG A 220 -10.62 -2.85 20.96
C ARG A 220 -10.66 -4.20 21.66
N CYS A 221 -9.74 -4.43 22.58
CA CYS A 221 -9.74 -5.62 23.41
C CYS A 221 -9.19 -5.35 24.82
N GLN A 222 -9.41 -6.31 25.71
CA GLN A 222 -8.78 -6.36 27.02
C GLN A 222 -8.24 -7.76 27.26
N ASN A 223 -7.12 -7.87 27.98
CA ASN A 223 -6.42 -9.13 28.19
C ASN A 223 -6.10 -9.85 26.87
N ALA A 224 -5.88 -9.10 25.79
CA ALA A 224 -5.64 -9.61 24.44
C ALA A 224 -6.72 -10.63 23.96
N SER A 225 -7.93 -10.57 24.50
CA SER A 225 -9.04 -11.45 24.13
C SER A 225 -9.75 -10.91 22.91
N VAL A 226 -9.63 -11.61 21.79
CA VAL A 226 -10.26 -11.31 20.51
C VAL A 226 -10.86 -12.58 19.93
N ALA A 227 -11.86 -12.43 19.07
CA ALA A 227 -12.39 -13.55 18.31
C ALA A 227 -11.30 -14.07 17.34
N LEU A 228 -11.04 -15.38 17.35
CA LEU A 228 -9.95 -15.97 16.54
C LEU A 228 -10.22 -15.83 15.04
N GLU A 229 -11.47 -15.77 14.62
CA GLU A 229 -11.87 -15.49 13.24
C GLU A 229 -11.36 -14.12 12.76
N ALA A 230 -11.21 -13.17 13.68
CA ALA A 230 -10.62 -11.88 13.39
C ALA A 230 -9.11 -11.95 13.15
N LEU A 231 -8.44 -13.02 13.56
CA LEU A 231 -7.01 -13.25 13.36
C LEU A 231 -6.72 -14.24 12.23
N PHE A 232 -7.61 -15.18 11.97
CA PHE A 232 -7.40 -16.26 11.01
C PHE A 232 -8.22 -16.14 9.74
N GLY A 233 -9.09 -15.12 9.65
CA GLY A 233 -10.11 -15.03 8.60
C GLY A 233 -11.30 -15.96 8.85
N ALA A 234 -12.45 -15.64 8.27
CA ALA A 234 -13.69 -16.39 8.48
C ALA A 234 -13.62 -17.84 7.96
N ASP A 235 -12.84 -18.09 6.94
CA ASP A 235 -12.59 -19.42 6.35
C ASP A 235 -11.33 -20.08 6.91
N GLY A 236 -10.61 -19.39 7.78
CA GLY A 236 -9.39 -19.87 8.41
C GLY A 236 -8.17 -19.98 7.50
N THR A 237 -8.20 -19.31 6.36
CA THR A 237 -7.09 -19.28 5.39
C THR A 237 -6.14 -18.11 5.62
N GLY A 238 -6.25 -17.44 6.74
CA GLY A 238 -5.50 -16.25 7.14
C GLY A 238 -6.38 -15.00 7.12
N LEU A 239 -5.86 -13.90 7.65
CA LEU A 239 -6.55 -12.60 7.63
C LEU A 239 -6.75 -12.10 6.19
N ARG A 240 -5.99 -12.68 5.23
CA ARG A 240 -5.84 -12.12 3.88
C ARG A 240 -5.77 -10.61 3.99
N GLY A 241 -4.82 -10.10 4.76
CA GLY A 241 -4.69 -8.72 5.23
C GLY A 241 -4.91 -7.66 4.16
N PHE A 242 -5.55 -8.05 3.04
CA PHE A 242 -5.58 -7.33 1.81
C PHE A 242 -6.82 -7.44 0.94
N GLU A 243 -7.97 -7.80 1.46
CA GLU A 243 -9.17 -7.52 0.71
C GLU A 243 -9.54 -6.04 0.92
N LEU A 244 -9.16 -5.20 -0.06
CA LEU A 244 -9.52 -3.78 -0.07
C LEU A 244 -11.03 -3.59 0.07
N ASP A 245 -11.82 -4.48 -0.51
CA ASP A 245 -13.28 -4.47 -0.40
C ASP A 245 -13.73 -4.55 1.06
N ARG A 246 -13.02 -5.33 1.88
CA ARG A 246 -13.31 -5.43 3.30
C ARG A 246 -12.96 -4.15 4.09
N VAL A 247 -11.89 -3.46 3.70
CA VAL A 247 -11.56 -2.16 4.33
C VAL A 247 -12.58 -1.10 3.96
N LEU A 248 -13.06 -1.09 2.71
CA LEU A 248 -14.10 -0.17 2.26
C LEU A 248 -15.49 -0.50 2.83
N GLU A 249 -15.77 -1.77 3.12
CA GLU A 249 -16.98 -2.15 3.87
C GLU A 249 -16.94 -1.64 5.32
N MET A 250 -15.75 -1.62 5.93
CA MET A 250 -15.56 -1.16 7.31
C MET A 250 -15.43 0.37 7.40
N ASP A 251 -14.85 1.00 6.40
CA ASP A 251 -14.68 2.46 6.30
C ASP A 251 -14.91 2.92 4.84
N PRO A 252 -16.17 3.18 4.44
CA PRO A 252 -16.49 3.67 3.10
C PRO A 252 -15.82 5.01 2.74
N GLU A 253 -15.50 5.82 3.75
CA GLU A 253 -14.86 7.13 3.58
C GLU A 253 -13.32 7.05 3.59
N PHE A 254 -12.77 5.83 3.69
CA PHE A 254 -11.31 5.60 3.75
C PHE A 254 -10.53 6.32 2.64
N LEU A 255 -11.12 6.44 1.44
CA LEU A 255 -10.52 7.12 0.30
C LEU A 255 -10.91 8.60 0.18
N ASP A 256 -11.86 9.08 1.01
CA ASP A 256 -12.21 10.50 1.09
C ASP A 256 -11.20 11.21 1.97
N THR A 257 -10.38 12.02 1.35
CA THR A 257 -9.08 12.46 1.87
C THR A 257 -9.07 13.91 2.35
N ASP A 258 -10.21 14.55 2.52
CA ASP A 258 -10.28 15.97 2.89
C ASP A 258 -10.17 16.25 4.41
N ALA A 259 -9.99 15.23 5.23
CA ALA A 259 -9.69 15.41 6.64
C ALA A 259 -8.17 15.52 6.86
N GLU A 260 -7.64 16.73 6.65
CA GLU A 260 -6.32 17.11 7.15
C GLU A 260 -6.37 17.16 8.68
N HIS A 261 -5.97 16.08 9.32
CA HIS A 261 -5.55 16.16 10.72
C HIS A 261 -4.03 16.34 10.74
N MET A 262 -3.61 17.59 10.87
CA MET A 262 -2.21 17.96 11.11
C MET A 262 -1.85 17.53 12.54
N HIS A 263 -1.12 16.43 12.64
CA HIS A 263 -0.32 16.10 13.81
C HIS A 263 1.16 16.19 13.41
N ASP A 264 2.01 16.57 14.35
CA ASP A 264 3.45 16.83 14.19
C ASP A 264 4.28 15.55 13.89
N ASP A 265 3.61 14.48 13.53
CA ASP A 265 4.24 13.20 13.23
C ASP A 265 4.59 13.15 11.73
N ARG A 266 5.86 13.04 11.44
CA ARG A 266 6.39 12.92 10.06
C ARG A 266 5.86 11.69 9.30
N VAL A 267 5.31 10.71 10.02
CA VAL A 267 4.74 9.50 9.43
C VAL A 267 3.25 9.70 9.18
N SER A 268 2.84 9.44 7.96
CA SER A 268 1.45 9.62 7.54
C SER A 268 1.04 8.58 6.49
N SER A 269 -0.25 8.52 6.22
CA SER A 269 -0.83 7.69 5.17
C SER A 269 -1.32 8.55 4.01
N VAL A 270 -0.94 8.20 2.78
CA VAL A 270 -1.44 8.79 1.54
C VAL A 270 -2.23 7.74 0.78
N GLY A 271 -3.55 7.87 0.75
CA GLY A 271 -4.44 7.02 -0.03
C GLY A 271 -5.14 7.80 -1.12
N PHE A 272 -5.37 7.17 -2.28
CA PHE A 272 -6.14 7.74 -3.38
C PHE A 272 -6.71 6.66 -4.28
N ALA A 273 -7.73 7.03 -5.05
CA ALA A 273 -8.33 6.21 -6.08
C ALA A 273 -8.15 6.86 -7.46
N ILE A 274 -7.93 6.02 -8.46
CA ILE A 274 -7.81 6.44 -9.85
C ILE A 274 -8.84 5.66 -10.65
N ASP A 275 -9.79 6.36 -11.21
CA ASP A 275 -10.77 5.78 -12.13
C ASP A 275 -10.12 5.36 -13.45
N GLY A 276 -10.52 4.19 -13.95
CA GLY A 276 -10.01 3.62 -15.19
C GLY A 276 -8.77 2.76 -15.00
N GLU A 277 -8.14 2.44 -16.11
CA GLU A 277 -7.04 1.48 -16.17
C GLU A 277 -5.67 2.17 -16.22
N LEU A 278 -4.67 1.52 -15.67
CA LEU A 278 -3.27 1.93 -15.69
C LEU A 278 -2.50 1.13 -16.74
N ASP A 279 -1.50 1.76 -17.33
CA ASP A 279 -0.52 1.13 -18.19
C ASP A 279 0.54 0.42 -17.34
N MET A 280 0.75 -0.87 -17.59
CA MET A 280 1.65 -1.71 -16.79
C MET A 280 3.10 -1.21 -16.82
N GLU A 281 3.62 -0.85 -18.01
CA GLU A 281 5.01 -0.43 -18.16
C GLU A 281 5.25 0.92 -17.46
N LYS A 282 4.34 1.88 -17.65
CA LYS A 282 4.42 3.18 -16.98
C LYS A 282 4.33 3.04 -15.47
N THR A 283 3.40 2.21 -14.99
CA THR A 283 3.20 1.98 -13.55
C THR A 283 4.45 1.36 -12.93
N ASN A 284 5.03 0.33 -13.55
CA ASN A 284 6.26 -0.29 -13.08
C ASN A 284 7.43 0.70 -13.08
N ALA A 285 7.60 1.47 -14.15
CA ALA A 285 8.66 2.48 -14.25
C ALA A 285 8.51 3.57 -13.18
N TRP A 286 7.28 4.04 -12.95
CA TRP A 286 6.98 5.03 -11.92
C TRP A 286 7.26 4.51 -10.51
N ILE A 287 6.75 3.33 -10.17
CA ILE A 287 6.97 2.73 -8.85
C ILE A 287 8.45 2.48 -8.61
N SER A 288 9.19 1.94 -9.59
CA SER A 288 10.63 1.74 -9.47
C SER A 288 11.39 3.05 -9.23
N LYS A 289 11.03 4.12 -9.97
CA LYS A 289 11.60 5.44 -9.75
C LYS A 289 11.31 5.99 -8.35
N MET A 290 10.06 5.87 -7.91
CA MET A 290 9.63 6.34 -6.59
C MET A 290 10.36 5.60 -5.47
N LEU A 291 10.46 4.27 -5.55
CA LEU A 291 11.19 3.46 -4.57
C LEU A 291 12.69 3.75 -4.57
N THR A 292 13.30 4.02 -5.73
CA THR A 292 14.71 4.42 -5.80
C THR A 292 14.96 5.76 -5.10
N LEU A 293 14.04 6.72 -5.21
CA LEU A 293 14.20 8.07 -4.66
C LEU A 293 13.72 8.20 -3.22
N LYS A 294 12.69 7.45 -2.83
CA LYS A 294 11.94 7.61 -1.58
C LYS A 294 11.70 6.29 -0.83
N GLY A 295 12.30 5.21 -1.26
CA GLY A 295 12.02 3.88 -0.71
C GLY A 295 12.34 3.72 0.78
N THR A 296 13.30 4.50 1.31
CA THR A 296 13.60 4.55 2.75
C THR A 296 12.50 5.28 3.55
N ASP A 297 11.81 6.22 2.92
CA ASP A 297 10.74 6.99 3.56
C ASP A 297 9.38 6.30 3.41
N ILE A 298 9.24 5.35 2.47
CA ILE A 298 8.02 4.57 2.27
C ILE A 298 8.13 3.28 3.09
N PHE A 299 7.40 3.20 4.18
CA PHE A 299 7.38 2.04 5.06
C PHE A 299 6.54 0.91 4.47
N ARG A 300 5.35 1.26 3.96
CA ARG A 300 4.42 0.30 3.41
C ARG A 300 3.69 0.86 2.20
N MET A 301 3.42 -0.03 1.28
CA MET A 301 2.63 0.27 0.09
C MET A 301 1.71 -0.91 -0.19
N LYS A 302 0.46 -0.60 -0.47
CA LYS A 302 -0.55 -1.60 -0.83
C LYS A 302 -1.55 -1.01 -1.81
N GLY A 303 -2.01 -1.83 -2.75
CA GLY A 303 -3.01 -1.41 -3.70
C GLY A 303 -3.60 -2.53 -4.53
N VAL A 304 -4.78 -2.25 -5.07
CA VAL A 304 -5.40 -3.04 -6.14
C VAL A 304 -5.47 -2.15 -7.35
N LEU A 305 -4.85 -2.59 -8.43
CA LEU A 305 -4.70 -1.80 -9.64
C LEU A 305 -5.47 -2.46 -10.79
N ALA A 306 -6.20 -1.65 -11.53
CA ALA A 306 -6.82 -2.04 -12.78
C ALA A 306 -5.82 -1.83 -13.91
N MET A 307 -5.28 -2.91 -14.47
CA MET A 307 -4.31 -2.85 -15.56
C MET A 307 -4.98 -2.96 -16.93
N ALA A 308 -4.56 -2.14 -17.86
CA ALA A 308 -5.11 -2.12 -19.21
C ALA A 308 -4.92 -3.45 -19.93
N GLY A 309 -6.01 -3.95 -20.52
CA GLY A 309 -5.99 -5.21 -21.27
C GLY A 309 -5.88 -6.47 -20.41
N VAL A 310 -6.07 -6.36 -19.09
CA VAL A 310 -6.03 -7.49 -18.16
C VAL A 310 -7.36 -7.59 -17.42
N ASP A 311 -7.98 -8.76 -17.42
CA ASP A 311 -9.27 -8.99 -16.77
C ASP A 311 -9.18 -9.32 -15.28
N HIS A 312 -7.96 -9.42 -14.76
CA HIS A 312 -7.67 -9.72 -13.35
C HIS A 312 -7.24 -8.46 -12.59
N LYS A 313 -7.57 -8.41 -11.31
CA LYS A 313 -7.08 -7.40 -10.38
C LYS A 313 -5.58 -7.60 -10.16
N PHE A 314 -4.81 -6.53 -10.24
CA PHE A 314 -3.38 -6.56 -9.96
C PHE A 314 -3.15 -6.03 -8.54
N VAL A 315 -2.84 -6.93 -7.62
CA VAL A 315 -2.57 -6.60 -6.22
C VAL A 315 -1.10 -6.26 -6.05
N TYR A 316 -0.85 -5.10 -5.48
CA TYR A 316 0.48 -4.57 -5.26
C TYR A 316 0.76 -4.41 -3.77
N GLN A 317 1.87 -4.98 -3.29
CA GLN A 317 2.27 -4.93 -1.88
C GLN A 317 3.75 -4.61 -1.77
N GLY A 318 4.12 -3.74 -0.84
CA GLY A 318 5.51 -3.40 -0.58
C GLY A 318 5.80 -3.14 0.88
N VAL A 319 7.03 -3.46 1.28
CA VAL A 319 7.62 -3.15 2.59
C VAL A 319 8.97 -2.54 2.32
N HIS A 320 9.10 -1.23 2.59
CA HIS A 320 10.24 -0.42 2.16
C HIS A 320 10.52 -0.56 0.66
N MET A 321 11.77 -0.86 0.30
CA MET A 321 12.19 -1.02 -1.10
C MET A 321 11.80 -2.37 -1.72
N GLN A 322 11.21 -3.27 -0.96
CA GLN A 322 10.80 -4.59 -1.45
C GLN A 322 9.31 -4.58 -1.79
N PHE A 323 8.98 -5.04 -2.98
CA PHE A 323 7.59 -5.08 -3.42
C PHE A 323 7.28 -6.34 -4.23
N LYS A 324 6.02 -6.71 -4.25
CA LYS A 324 5.48 -7.81 -5.04
C LYS A 324 4.19 -7.33 -5.71
N GLY A 325 4.02 -7.67 -6.97
CA GLY A 325 2.77 -7.54 -7.70
C GLY A 325 2.29 -8.93 -8.16
N GLU A 326 1.01 -9.21 -8.00
CA GLU A 326 0.41 -10.45 -8.46
C GLU A 326 -1.00 -10.22 -8.99
N PHE A 327 -1.39 -11.02 -10.00
CA PHE A 327 -2.76 -11.06 -10.49
C PHE A 327 -3.57 -11.97 -9.56
N THR A 328 -4.76 -11.50 -9.18
CA THR A 328 -5.67 -12.22 -8.29
C THR A 328 -7.01 -12.47 -8.99
N ASP A 329 -8.14 -12.21 -8.34
CA ASP A 329 -9.48 -12.47 -8.87
C ASP A 329 -9.79 -11.65 -10.13
N GLU A 330 -10.67 -12.16 -10.99
CA GLU A 330 -11.17 -11.42 -12.13
C GLU A 330 -12.08 -10.24 -11.69
N TRP A 331 -12.01 -9.15 -12.43
CA TRP A 331 -12.97 -8.06 -12.30
C TRP A 331 -14.37 -8.59 -12.66
N GLN A 332 -15.35 -8.33 -11.80
CA GLN A 332 -16.73 -8.70 -12.13
C GLN A 332 -17.24 -7.83 -13.30
N PRO A 333 -18.18 -8.35 -14.14
CA PRO A 333 -18.65 -7.63 -15.34
C PRO A 333 -19.28 -6.26 -15.06
N ASP A 334 -19.86 -6.08 -13.88
CA ASP A 334 -20.50 -4.85 -13.39
C ASP A 334 -19.64 -4.06 -12.40
N GLU A 335 -18.46 -4.55 -12.10
CA GLU A 335 -17.52 -3.90 -11.19
C GLU A 335 -16.77 -2.76 -11.91
N LYS A 336 -16.82 -1.56 -11.33
CA LYS A 336 -16.09 -0.42 -11.87
C LYS A 336 -14.57 -0.65 -11.75
N ARG A 337 -13.90 -0.68 -12.89
CA ARG A 337 -12.44 -0.77 -12.92
C ARG A 337 -11.83 0.54 -12.39
N CYS A 338 -11.19 0.46 -11.25
CA CYS A 338 -10.48 1.56 -10.63
C CYS A 338 -9.25 1.04 -9.90
N SER A 339 -8.21 1.85 -9.86
CA SER A 339 -7.01 1.57 -9.09
C SER A 339 -7.09 2.29 -7.76
N ARG A 340 -6.80 1.58 -6.68
CA ARG A 340 -6.79 2.11 -5.31
C ARG A 340 -5.48 1.73 -4.66
N ILE A 341 -4.78 2.71 -4.11
CA ILE A 341 -3.45 2.50 -3.54
C ILE A 341 -3.26 3.37 -2.30
N VAL A 342 -2.54 2.83 -1.33
CA VAL A 342 -2.15 3.51 -0.10
C VAL A 342 -0.66 3.38 0.12
N PHE A 343 -0.06 4.47 0.53
CA PHE A 343 1.32 4.57 0.99
C PHE A 343 1.31 4.98 2.45
N ILE A 344 2.14 4.35 3.24
CA ILE A 344 2.42 4.74 4.62
C ILE A 344 3.92 5.00 4.70
N GLY A 345 4.30 6.16 5.22
CA GLY A 345 5.71 6.52 5.29
C GLY A 345 5.92 7.91 5.85
N ARG A 346 7.18 8.34 5.80
CA ARG A 346 7.65 9.61 6.34
C ARG A 346 7.67 10.67 5.25
N ASP A 347 7.24 11.89 5.60
CA ASP A 347 7.32 13.07 4.74
C ASP A 347 6.81 12.78 3.30
N LEU A 348 5.68 12.08 3.19
CA LEU A 348 5.10 11.70 1.92
C LEU A 348 4.49 12.92 1.22
N ASP A 349 4.99 13.21 0.02
CA ASP A 349 4.40 14.22 -0.86
C ASP A 349 3.21 13.62 -1.63
N ARG A 350 1.99 13.93 -1.15
CA ARG A 350 0.74 13.46 -1.74
C ARG A 350 0.62 13.85 -3.22
N ALA A 351 0.92 15.12 -3.54
CA ALA A 351 0.80 15.61 -4.91
C ALA A 351 1.74 14.84 -5.85
N TYR A 352 3.02 14.71 -5.46
CA TYR A 352 4.00 13.97 -6.23
C TYR A 352 3.58 12.51 -6.49
N ILE A 353 3.05 11.83 -5.47
CA ILE A 353 2.62 10.43 -5.58
C ILE A 353 1.38 10.34 -6.49
N THR A 354 0.37 11.16 -6.25
CA THR A 354 -0.90 11.13 -7.01
C THR A 354 -0.68 11.51 -8.47
N ASP A 355 0.08 12.56 -8.75
CA ASP A 355 0.38 13.00 -10.11
C ASP A 355 1.18 11.96 -10.89
N GLY A 356 2.12 11.30 -10.22
CA GLY A 356 2.89 10.23 -10.82
C GLY A 356 2.03 9.03 -11.23
N PHE A 357 1.08 8.60 -10.40
CA PHE A 357 0.14 7.55 -10.78
C PHE A 357 -0.87 7.99 -11.84
N ASN A 358 -1.33 9.24 -11.80
CA ASN A 358 -2.18 9.78 -12.86
C ASN A 358 -1.48 9.76 -14.22
N ALA A 359 -0.17 10.00 -14.27
CA ALA A 359 0.63 9.88 -15.48
C ALA A 359 0.75 8.43 -16.01
N CYS A 360 0.48 7.43 -15.15
CA CYS A 360 0.48 6.02 -15.53
C CYS A 360 -0.82 5.54 -16.18
N ARG A 361 -1.86 6.39 -16.27
CA ARG A 361 -3.13 5.99 -16.90
C ARG A 361 -2.92 5.43 -18.29
N SER A 362 -3.69 4.39 -18.60
CA SER A 362 -3.72 3.82 -19.94
C SER A 362 -4.53 4.68 -20.88
N TYR A 363 -4.12 4.71 -22.14
CA TYR A 363 -4.87 5.36 -23.22
C TYR A 363 -6.13 4.60 -23.65
N ASN A 364 -6.47 3.46 -23.02
CA ASN A 364 -7.68 2.69 -23.33
C ASN A 364 -8.99 3.40 -22.88
N GLN A 365 -8.92 4.64 -22.43
CA GLN A 365 -10.09 5.49 -22.13
C GLN A 365 -10.50 6.38 -23.30
N TYR A 366 -10.09 6.05 -24.50
CA TYR A 366 -10.61 6.71 -25.70
C TYR A 366 -12.13 6.55 -25.77
N ILE A 367 -12.81 7.62 -26.15
CA ILE A 367 -14.24 7.56 -26.44
C ILE A 367 -14.43 6.76 -27.73
N ALA A 368 -15.28 5.73 -27.71
CA ALA A 368 -15.64 5.04 -28.94
C ALA A 368 -16.37 6.01 -29.90
N GLU A 369 -16.05 5.97 -31.20
CA GLU A 369 -16.71 6.84 -32.19
C GLU A 369 -18.23 6.68 -32.16
N ALA A 370 -18.75 5.50 -31.81
CA ALA A 370 -20.18 5.24 -31.64
C ALA A 370 -20.81 6.03 -30.50
N ASP A 371 -20.02 6.38 -29.47
CA ASP A 371 -20.50 7.03 -28.25
C ASP A 371 -20.38 8.56 -28.30
N ILE A 372 -19.80 9.12 -29.39
CA ILE A 372 -19.60 10.58 -29.54
C ILE A 372 -20.95 11.32 -29.40
N ALA A 373 -22.03 10.80 -30.02
CA ALA A 373 -23.33 11.44 -30.01
C ALA A 373 -23.99 11.53 -28.63
N THR A 374 -23.61 10.65 -27.71
CA THR A 374 -24.16 10.55 -26.34
C THR A 374 -23.21 11.14 -25.27
N THR A 375 -21.95 11.37 -25.63
CA THR A 375 -20.93 11.88 -24.70
C THR A 375 -21.00 13.40 -24.62
N THR A 376 -21.19 13.94 -23.43
CA THR A 376 -21.13 15.39 -23.16
C THR A 376 -19.78 15.71 -22.55
N LEU A 377 -19.04 16.62 -23.18
CA LEU A 377 -17.75 17.11 -22.70
C LEU A 377 -17.92 18.39 -21.88
N ARG A 378 -17.11 18.59 -20.85
CA ARG A 378 -17.13 19.78 -19.97
C ARG A 378 -16.61 21.04 -20.66
N PHE A 379 -15.63 20.90 -21.57
CA PHE A 379 -15.00 22.01 -22.25
C PHE A 379 -15.28 21.96 -23.76
N LYS A 380 -15.26 23.12 -24.40
CA LYS A 380 -15.44 23.28 -25.84
C LYS A 380 -14.21 23.95 -26.48
N VAL A 381 -14.14 23.91 -27.78
CA VAL A 381 -13.06 24.57 -28.54
C VAL A 381 -13.00 26.05 -28.19
N GLY A 382 -11.81 26.53 -27.85
CA GLY A 382 -11.54 27.89 -27.40
C GLY A 382 -11.48 28.06 -25.86
N ASP A 383 -11.96 27.08 -25.07
CA ASP A 383 -11.90 27.20 -23.63
C ASP A 383 -10.46 27.10 -23.13
N ALA A 384 -10.12 27.97 -22.17
CA ALA A 384 -8.88 27.87 -21.43
C ALA A 384 -8.98 26.80 -20.36
N VAL A 385 -7.97 25.95 -20.27
CA VAL A 385 -7.92 24.82 -19.36
C VAL A 385 -6.50 24.63 -18.80
N GLU A 386 -6.38 23.89 -17.73
CA GLU A 386 -5.13 23.26 -17.31
C GLU A 386 -5.12 21.81 -17.75
N ALA A 387 -4.10 21.38 -18.46
CA ALA A 387 -3.93 20.00 -18.90
C ALA A 387 -2.70 19.38 -18.28
N LEU A 388 -2.78 18.12 -17.86
CA LEU A 388 -1.64 17.34 -17.41
C LEU A 388 -0.72 17.07 -18.62
N ALA A 389 0.38 17.82 -18.72
CA ALA A 389 1.24 17.80 -19.90
C ALA A 389 2.42 16.82 -19.79
N SER A 390 2.80 16.44 -18.59
CA SER A 390 3.89 15.49 -18.31
C SER A 390 3.95 15.18 -16.80
N ILE A 391 4.96 14.42 -16.37
CA ILE A 391 5.32 14.25 -14.94
C ILE A 391 5.57 15.62 -14.23
N ALA A 392 5.75 16.69 -14.99
CA ALA A 392 5.95 18.05 -14.47
C ALA A 392 4.65 18.74 -14.01
N GLY A 393 3.48 18.11 -14.17
CA GLY A 393 2.21 18.62 -13.67
C GLY A 393 1.32 19.29 -14.72
N PHE A 394 0.33 20.03 -14.21
CA PHE A 394 -0.65 20.75 -15.02
C PHE A 394 -0.05 21.99 -15.67
N VAL A 395 -0.37 22.19 -16.93
CA VAL A 395 0.08 23.36 -17.74
C VAL A 395 -1.15 24.02 -18.38
N THR A 396 -1.21 25.34 -18.31
CA THR A 396 -2.28 26.10 -18.97
C THR A 396 -2.25 25.89 -20.49
N GLY A 397 -3.42 25.71 -21.06
CA GLY A 397 -3.61 25.47 -22.47
C GLY A 397 -4.98 25.95 -22.98
N VAL A 398 -5.20 25.82 -24.28
CA VAL A 398 -6.48 26.11 -24.92
C VAL A 398 -6.94 24.89 -25.69
N VAL A 399 -8.21 24.52 -25.54
CA VAL A 399 -8.82 23.43 -26.29
C VAL A 399 -8.88 23.80 -27.76
N THR A 400 -8.19 23.05 -28.61
CA THR A 400 -8.15 23.28 -30.06
C THR A 400 -9.10 22.41 -30.82
N LYS A 401 -9.35 21.18 -30.34
CA LYS A 401 -10.33 20.26 -30.93
C LYS A 401 -10.98 19.40 -29.83
N VAL A 402 -12.20 19.00 -30.07
CA VAL A 402 -12.94 18.00 -29.29
C VAL A 402 -13.17 16.75 -30.12
N PHE A 403 -13.32 15.60 -29.48
CA PHE A 403 -13.48 14.30 -30.13
C PHE A 403 -12.43 14.08 -31.23
N HIS A 404 -11.18 14.35 -30.90
CA HIS A 404 -10.09 14.41 -31.88
C HIS A 404 -9.48 13.02 -32.10
N ARG A 405 -9.08 12.75 -33.34
CA ARG A 405 -8.42 11.53 -33.78
C ARG A 405 -7.09 11.83 -34.45
N GLU A 406 -6.08 11.04 -34.14
CA GLU A 406 -4.83 10.97 -34.85
C GLU A 406 -4.61 9.58 -35.47
N PRO A 407 -3.81 9.44 -36.53
CA PRO A 407 -3.57 8.16 -37.19
C PRO A 407 -2.99 7.05 -36.26
N GLN A 408 -2.28 7.44 -35.21
CA GLN A 408 -1.69 6.53 -34.23
C GLN A 408 -2.68 6.04 -33.17
N PHE A 409 -3.89 6.61 -33.08
CA PHE A 409 -4.90 6.15 -32.15
C PHE A 409 -5.56 4.87 -32.62
N PRO A 410 -6.06 4.01 -31.71
CA PRO A 410 -6.76 2.82 -32.09
C PRO A 410 -7.93 3.12 -33.03
N PRO A 411 -8.17 2.29 -34.09
CA PRO A 411 -9.30 2.49 -34.99
C PRO A 411 -10.64 2.50 -34.26
N GLY A 412 -11.51 3.47 -34.56
CA GLY A 412 -12.83 3.59 -33.95
C GLY A 412 -12.86 4.33 -32.60
N PHE A 413 -11.74 4.95 -32.21
CA PHE A 413 -11.64 5.70 -30.96
C PHE A 413 -11.12 7.12 -31.18
N VAL A 414 -11.57 8.04 -30.31
CA VAL A 414 -11.19 9.45 -30.29
C VAL A 414 -10.83 9.89 -28.89
N VAL A 415 -9.99 10.93 -28.75
CA VAL A 415 -9.76 11.58 -27.47
C VAL A 415 -10.75 12.72 -27.25
N PRO A 416 -11.19 12.99 -26.00
CA PRO A 416 -12.05 14.13 -25.67
C PRO A 416 -11.52 15.44 -26.21
N TYR A 417 -10.22 15.72 -25.95
CA TYR A 417 -9.62 17.02 -26.25
C TYR A 417 -8.24 16.91 -26.87
N GLN A 418 -7.99 17.79 -27.85
CA GLN A 418 -6.67 18.23 -28.24
C GLN A 418 -6.46 19.64 -27.66
N ILE A 419 -5.40 19.82 -26.85
CA ILE A 419 -5.12 21.08 -26.15
C ILE A 419 -3.75 21.58 -26.59
N ARG A 420 -3.68 22.86 -27.00
CA ARG A 420 -2.42 23.52 -27.26
C ARG A 420 -1.93 24.19 -25.99
N LEU A 421 -0.72 23.83 -25.56
CA LEU A 421 -0.10 24.38 -24.37
C LEU A 421 0.31 25.82 -24.55
N MET A 422 0.01 26.67 -23.58
CA MET A 422 0.28 28.10 -23.60
C MET A 422 1.46 28.53 -22.73
N ALA A 423 1.93 27.64 -21.85
CA ALA A 423 3.02 27.88 -20.92
C ALA A 423 3.96 26.65 -20.82
N GLY A 424 5.03 26.77 -20.03
CA GLY A 424 6.00 25.72 -19.81
C GLY A 424 6.99 25.49 -20.94
N GLU A 425 7.87 24.48 -20.79
CA GLU A 425 8.90 24.15 -21.81
C GLU A 425 8.29 23.66 -23.11
N SER A 426 7.09 23.08 -23.07
CA SER A 426 6.37 22.58 -24.24
C SER A 426 5.36 23.56 -24.81
N LYS A 427 5.51 24.88 -24.58
CA LYS A 427 4.64 25.91 -25.11
C LYS A 427 4.50 25.80 -26.63
N GLY A 428 3.26 25.82 -27.12
CA GLY A 428 2.91 25.67 -28.51
C GLY A 428 2.69 24.26 -29.00
N SER A 429 3.11 23.25 -28.23
CA SER A 429 2.85 21.83 -28.51
C SER A 429 1.39 21.48 -28.24
N HIS A 430 0.93 20.36 -28.81
CA HIS A 430 -0.37 19.80 -28.52
C HIS A 430 -0.26 18.61 -27.58
N VAL A 431 -1.17 18.56 -26.62
CA VAL A 431 -1.40 17.37 -25.80
C VAL A 431 -2.78 16.81 -26.11
N TYR A 432 -2.87 15.49 -26.04
CA TYR A 432 -4.11 14.75 -26.27
C TYR A 432 -4.59 14.23 -24.92
N VAL A 433 -5.75 14.72 -24.51
CA VAL A 433 -6.32 14.36 -23.20
C VAL A 433 -7.15 13.10 -23.37
N PRO A 434 -6.80 12.01 -22.68
CA PRO A 434 -7.39 10.69 -22.92
C PRO A 434 -8.84 10.56 -22.41
N PHE A 435 -9.22 11.36 -21.42
CA PHE A 435 -10.60 11.38 -20.88
C PHE A 435 -10.93 12.76 -20.29
N ASP A 436 -12.21 13.03 -20.05
CA ASP A 436 -12.70 14.29 -19.49
C ASP A 436 -12.82 14.20 -17.96
N GLY A 437 -11.72 14.42 -17.25
CA GLY A 437 -11.65 14.39 -15.78
C GLY A 437 -10.67 15.41 -15.22
N ASP A 438 -10.89 15.86 -14.00
CA ASP A 438 -10.08 16.88 -13.33
C ASP A 438 -8.62 16.45 -13.13
N ASP A 439 -8.37 15.16 -13.13
CA ASP A 439 -7.02 14.57 -13.01
C ASP A 439 -6.14 14.77 -14.25
N VAL A 440 -6.72 15.08 -15.40
CA VAL A 440 -6.01 15.28 -16.68
C VAL A 440 -6.34 16.58 -17.38
N VAL A 441 -7.52 17.13 -17.14
CA VAL A 441 -7.96 18.44 -17.65
C VAL A 441 -8.95 19.07 -16.69
N ARG A 442 -8.70 20.32 -16.31
CA ARG A 442 -9.55 21.06 -15.36
C ARG A 442 -9.66 22.54 -15.75
N ALA A 443 -10.63 23.24 -15.14
CA ALA A 443 -10.71 24.68 -15.27
C ALA A 443 -9.48 25.35 -14.64
N PRO A 444 -8.92 26.42 -15.26
CA PRO A 444 -7.76 27.11 -14.69
C PRO A 444 -8.12 27.74 -13.33
N LEU A 445 -7.19 27.74 -12.40
CA LEU A 445 -7.33 28.47 -11.15
C LEU A 445 -7.54 29.97 -11.43
N ALA A 446 -8.44 30.62 -10.67
CA ALA A 446 -8.90 31.99 -10.93
C ALA A 446 -7.79 33.05 -11.04
N SER A 447 -6.61 32.81 -10.46
CA SER A 447 -5.42 33.68 -10.56
C SER A 447 -4.69 33.58 -11.92
N GLU A 448 -4.82 32.49 -12.64
CA GLU A 448 -4.11 32.22 -13.91
C GLU A 448 -4.98 32.51 -15.14
N ALA A 449 -6.31 32.41 -15.01
CA ALA A 449 -7.26 32.77 -16.04
C ALA A 449 -7.12 34.22 -16.52
N ALA A 450 -6.79 35.13 -15.60
CA ALA A 450 -6.56 36.55 -15.90
C ALA A 450 -5.26 36.78 -16.75
N SER A 451 -4.25 35.94 -16.57
CA SER A 451 -2.97 36.02 -17.32
C SER A 451 -3.09 35.49 -18.75
N ALA A 452 -3.91 34.43 -18.95
CA ALA A 452 -4.12 33.86 -20.30
C ALA A 452 -4.97 34.78 -21.18
N ALA A 453 -6.00 35.43 -20.62
CA ALA A 453 -6.83 36.38 -21.35
C ALA A 453 -6.07 37.67 -21.74
N ALA A 454 -5.10 38.10 -20.91
CA ALA A 454 -4.24 39.25 -21.23
C ALA A 454 -3.22 38.95 -22.34
N GLY A 455 -2.75 37.68 -22.43
CA GLY A 455 -1.84 37.24 -23.50
C GLY A 455 -2.49 37.20 -24.87
N ASP A 456 -3.73 36.74 -24.99
CA ASP A 456 -4.47 36.70 -26.27
C ASP A 456 -4.92 38.08 -26.74
N ALA A 457 -5.27 39.00 -25.84
CA ALA A 457 -5.56 40.37 -26.18
C ALA A 457 -4.33 41.11 -26.72
N ALA A 458 -3.15 40.85 -26.16
CA ALA A 458 -1.88 41.41 -26.66
C ALA A 458 -1.47 40.82 -28.02
N ALA A 459 -1.68 39.52 -28.25
CA ALA A 459 -1.41 38.87 -29.53
C ALA A 459 -2.35 39.36 -30.65
N ALA A 460 -3.63 39.55 -30.33
CA ALA A 460 -4.60 40.13 -31.26
C ALA A 460 -4.31 41.59 -31.60
N ALA A 461 -3.85 42.37 -30.63
CA ALA A 461 -3.44 43.78 -30.85
C ALA A 461 -2.20 43.89 -31.73
N ILE A 462 -1.21 43.00 -31.60
CA ILE A 462 -0.01 42.94 -32.43
C ILE A 462 -0.35 42.49 -33.85
N ALA A 463 -1.29 41.57 -34.04
CA ALA A 463 -1.76 41.13 -35.35
C ALA A 463 -2.51 42.26 -36.10
N ALA A 464 -3.25 43.11 -35.39
CA ALA A 464 -3.98 44.24 -35.95
C ALA A 464 -3.06 45.41 -36.37
N VAL A 465 -1.87 45.55 -35.82
CA VAL A 465 -0.88 46.61 -36.16
C VAL A 465 -0.04 46.24 -37.39
N ASN A 466 0.03 44.95 -37.79
CA ASN A 466 0.81 44.50 -38.95
C ASN A 466 0.00 44.37 -40.25
N VAL A 467 -1.24 44.83 -40.29
CA VAL A 467 -2.13 44.83 -41.48
C VAL A 467 -2.53 46.28 -41.87
N GLY A 468 -1.81 47.28 -41.37
CA GLY A 468 -1.99 48.68 -41.72
C GLY A 468 -0.82 49.20 -42.55
#